data_a717211e34c1025520dc43a7f6b5beb6
#
_entry.id   a717211e34c1025520dc43a7f6b5beb6
#
_cell.length_a   1.000
_cell.length_b   1.000
_cell.length_c   1.000
_cell.angle_alpha   90.00
_cell.angle_beta   90.00
_cell.angle_gamma   90.00
#
_symmetry.space_group_name_H-M   'P 1'
#
loop_
_entity.id
_entity.type
_entity.pdbx_description
1 polymer ?
#
loop_
_entity_poly.entity_id
_entity_poly.type
_entity_poly.pdbx_seq_one_letter_code
_entity_poly.pdbx_strand_id
1 'polypeptide(L)'
;MTNTSQEYDSIIKICRDLYSKKMTDYGSAWRILRLPSLTDQIFIKAQRIRSLQENEVRKIDEDETSEFIGIINYSIMALIQLDKGVADQPDLAVDEAVKLYDVKVQITKNLMENKNHDYGEAWRDMRVSSLTDLILQKILRVKQIEDNKGKTLVSEGIDANYQDMINYAVFALILMKK
;
A
#
# COMPACT_ATOMS: atom_id res chain seq x y z
N MET A 1 3.19 -7.21 26.12
CA MET A 1 3.99 -6.69 25.01
C MET A 1 3.39 -7.11 23.68
N THR A 2 3.18 -6.18 22.79
CA THR A 2 2.66 -6.50 21.48
C THR A 2 3.81 -6.91 20.55
N ASN A 3 3.51 -7.80 19.61
CA ASN A 3 4.46 -8.27 18.60
C ASN A 3 4.28 -7.53 17.27
N THR A 4 3.77 -6.29 17.32
CA THR A 4 3.41 -5.53 16.13
C THR A 4 4.56 -5.41 15.13
N SER A 5 5.76 -5.11 15.60
CA SER A 5 6.93 -5.01 14.74
C SER A 5 7.20 -6.31 13.98
N GLN A 6 7.12 -7.45 14.68
CA GLN A 6 7.33 -8.77 14.08
C GLN A 6 6.19 -9.15 13.13
N GLU A 7 4.96 -8.87 13.51
CA GLU A 7 3.79 -9.11 12.66
C GLU A 7 3.87 -8.28 11.38
N TYR A 8 4.24 -7.02 11.52
CA TYR A 8 4.43 -6.10 10.40
C TYR A 8 5.48 -6.65 9.43
N ASP A 9 6.64 -7.02 9.96
CA ASP A 9 7.75 -7.54 9.16
C ASP A 9 7.36 -8.85 8.44
N SER A 10 6.57 -9.70 9.09
CA SER A 10 6.09 -10.95 8.48
C SER A 10 5.20 -10.68 7.27
N ILE A 11 4.30 -9.70 7.37
CA ILE A 11 3.45 -9.30 6.25
C ILE A 11 4.30 -8.70 5.12
N ILE A 12 5.19 -7.78 5.46
CA ILE A 12 6.06 -7.14 4.46
C ILE A 12 6.92 -8.17 3.74
N LYS A 13 7.40 -9.18 4.44
CA LYS A 13 8.19 -10.25 3.80
C LYS A 13 7.40 -10.93 2.68
N ILE A 14 6.14 -11.24 2.90
CA ILE A 14 5.28 -11.83 1.87
C ILE A 14 5.14 -10.89 0.67
N CYS A 15 4.87 -9.61 0.95
CA CYS A 15 4.72 -8.60 -0.10
C CYS A 15 6.02 -8.40 -0.89
N ARG A 16 7.13 -8.33 -0.19
CA ARG A 16 8.47 -8.16 -0.76
C ARG A 16 8.87 -9.33 -1.64
N ASP A 17 8.61 -10.55 -1.18
CA ASP A 17 8.90 -11.76 -1.95
C ASP A 17 8.15 -11.76 -3.28
N LEU A 18 6.86 -11.38 -3.27
CA LEU A 18 6.07 -11.28 -4.50
C LEU A 18 6.61 -10.17 -5.41
N TYR A 19 6.91 -8.99 -4.86
CA TYR A 19 7.49 -7.88 -5.61
C TYR A 19 8.80 -8.29 -6.28
N SER A 20 9.70 -8.92 -5.54
CA SER A 20 10.99 -9.37 -6.04
C SER A 20 10.84 -10.38 -7.18
N LYS A 21 9.91 -11.32 -7.05
CA LYS A 21 9.63 -12.31 -8.10
C LYS A 21 9.10 -11.67 -9.36
N LYS A 22 8.19 -10.71 -9.23
CA LYS A 22 7.64 -9.97 -10.37
C LYS A 22 8.72 -9.12 -11.05
N MET A 23 9.64 -8.53 -10.27
CA MET A 23 10.78 -7.79 -10.82
C MET A 23 11.69 -8.71 -11.63
N THR A 24 11.87 -9.96 -11.17
CA THR A 24 12.66 -10.95 -11.90
C THR A 24 11.98 -11.33 -13.22
N ASP A 25 10.66 -11.49 -13.20
CA ASP A 25 9.89 -11.90 -14.39
C ASP A 25 9.72 -10.78 -15.40
N TYR A 26 9.42 -9.57 -14.96
CA TYR A 26 8.98 -8.46 -15.82
C TYR A 26 9.91 -7.25 -15.80
N GLY A 27 10.93 -7.26 -14.96
CA GLY A 27 11.77 -6.08 -14.74
C GLY A 27 10.97 -4.96 -14.07
N SER A 28 11.50 -3.74 -14.19
CA SER A 28 10.87 -2.55 -13.58
C SER A 28 9.90 -1.85 -14.53
N ALA A 29 9.01 -2.62 -15.18
CA ALA A 29 8.07 -2.09 -16.16
C ALA A 29 7.17 -0.98 -15.57
N TRP A 30 6.87 -1.06 -14.27
CA TRP A 30 6.06 -0.06 -13.56
C TRP A 30 6.71 1.33 -13.49
N ARG A 31 7.99 1.45 -13.79
CA ARG A 31 8.68 2.74 -13.79
C ARG A 31 8.11 3.73 -14.82
N ILE A 32 7.45 3.25 -15.84
CA ILE A 32 6.80 4.12 -16.83
C ILE A 32 5.44 4.67 -16.35
N LEU A 33 4.93 4.18 -15.23
CA LEU A 33 3.59 4.56 -14.77
C LEU A 33 3.60 5.92 -14.09
N ARG A 34 2.70 6.80 -14.52
CA ARG A 34 2.42 8.05 -13.84
C ARG A 34 1.67 7.76 -12.54
N LEU A 35 1.77 8.67 -11.57
CA LEU A 35 1.11 8.50 -10.28
C LEU A 35 -0.39 8.21 -10.37
N PRO A 36 -1.18 8.92 -11.21
CA PRO A 36 -2.60 8.59 -11.33
C PRO A 36 -2.87 7.17 -11.78
N SER A 37 -2.00 6.60 -12.60
CA SER A 37 -2.14 5.19 -13.02
C SER A 37 -1.97 4.23 -11.86
N LEU A 38 -1.00 4.48 -10.98
CA LEU A 38 -0.80 3.69 -9.78
C LEU A 38 -1.96 3.86 -8.80
N THR A 39 -2.42 5.08 -8.61
CA THR A 39 -3.60 5.38 -7.78
C THR A 39 -4.82 4.60 -8.26
N ASP A 40 -5.04 4.55 -9.57
CA ASP A 40 -6.18 3.82 -10.15
C ASP A 40 -6.04 2.31 -9.93
N GLN A 41 -4.83 1.76 -10.01
CA GLN A 41 -4.61 0.35 -9.71
C GLN A 41 -4.92 0.03 -8.25
N ILE A 42 -4.53 0.89 -7.34
CA ILE A 42 -4.86 0.74 -5.91
C ILE A 42 -6.37 0.83 -5.72
N PHE A 43 -7.02 1.78 -6.39
CA PHE A 43 -8.48 1.95 -6.34
C PHE A 43 -9.22 0.68 -6.75
N ILE A 44 -8.83 0.08 -7.88
CA ILE A 44 -9.48 -1.15 -8.39
C ILE A 44 -9.38 -2.26 -7.35
N LYS A 45 -8.22 -2.43 -6.72
CA LYS A 45 -8.02 -3.46 -5.70
C LYS A 45 -8.85 -3.20 -4.46
N ALA A 46 -8.90 -1.96 -3.99
CA ALA A 46 -9.69 -1.60 -2.81
C ALA A 46 -11.19 -1.77 -3.07
N GLN A 47 -11.67 -1.39 -4.24
CA GLN A 47 -13.07 -1.60 -4.64
C GLN A 47 -13.40 -3.09 -4.70
N ARG A 48 -12.49 -3.89 -5.22
CA ARG A 48 -12.69 -5.33 -5.29
C ARG A 48 -12.79 -5.94 -3.89
N ILE A 49 -11.93 -5.52 -2.96
CA ILE A 49 -12.00 -5.97 -1.57
C ILE A 49 -13.38 -5.64 -0.99
N ARG A 50 -13.84 -4.41 -1.17
CA ARG A 50 -15.15 -3.98 -0.67
C ARG A 50 -16.27 -4.83 -1.27
N SER A 51 -16.24 -5.09 -2.58
CA SER A 51 -17.21 -5.94 -3.23
C SER A 51 -17.21 -7.36 -2.68
N LEU A 52 -16.03 -7.94 -2.43
CA LEU A 52 -15.91 -9.27 -1.85
C LEU A 52 -16.46 -9.31 -0.42
N GLN A 53 -16.27 -8.25 0.35
CA GLN A 53 -16.79 -8.16 1.72
C GLN A 53 -18.32 -8.02 1.75
N GLU A 54 -18.91 -7.36 0.75
CA GLU A 54 -20.36 -7.15 0.66
C GLU A 54 -21.11 -8.34 0.06
N ASN A 55 -20.45 -9.15 -0.76
CA ASN A 55 -21.08 -10.28 -1.47
C ASN A 55 -20.97 -11.56 -0.66
N GLU A 56 -22.11 -12.20 -0.42
CA GLU A 56 -22.16 -13.50 0.27
C GLU A 56 -21.70 -14.65 -0.61
N VAL A 57 -21.92 -14.54 -1.92
CA VAL A 57 -21.57 -15.59 -2.90
C VAL A 57 -20.48 -15.08 -3.84
N ARG A 58 -19.35 -15.77 -3.86
CA ARG A 58 -18.22 -15.44 -4.72
C ARG A 58 -18.14 -16.39 -5.90
N LYS A 59 -18.03 -15.85 -7.10
CA LYS A 59 -17.89 -16.64 -8.33
C LYS A 59 -16.45 -17.02 -8.62
N ILE A 60 -15.49 -16.25 -8.11
CA ILE A 60 -14.06 -16.49 -8.27
C ILE A 60 -13.48 -16.73 -6.88
N ASP A 61 -12.74 -17.82 -6.74
CA ASP A 61 -12.11 -18.20 -5.46
C ASP A 61 -10.80 -17.40 -5.27
N GLU A 62 -10.95 -16.10 -5.11
CA GLU A 62 -9.84 -15.22 -4.75
C GLU A 62 -10.21 -14.51 -3.46
N ASP A 63 -9.27 -14.46 -2.52
CA ASP A 63 -9.51 -13.82 -1.24
C ASP A 63 -8.99 -12.37 -1.25
N GLU A 64 -9.31 -11.65 -0.19
CA GLU A 64 -8.88 -10.26 -0.02
C GLU A 64 -7.37 -10.14 0.18
N THR A 65 -6.69 -11.21 0.59
CA THR A 65 -5.26 -11.19 0.90
C THR A 65 -4.43 -10.73 -0.29
N SER A 66 -4.65 -11.29 -1.48
CA SER A 66 -3.90 -10.91 -2.67
C SER A 66 -4.13 -9.46 -3.06
N GLU A 67 -5.33 -8.95 -2.85
CA GLU A 67 -5.67 -7.55 -3.15
C GLU A 67 -4.99 -6.58 -2.17
N PHE A 68 -4.97 -6.90 -0.87
CA PHE A 68 -4.23 -6.08 0.10
C PHE A 68 -2.73 -6.08 -0.18
N ILE A 69 -2.16 -7.22 -0.56
CA ILE A 69 -0.75 -7.29 -0.97
C ILE A 69 -0.49 -6.36 -2.17
N GLY A 70 -1.39 -6.38 -3.14
CA GLY A 70 -1.32 -5.49 -4.30
C GLY A 70 -1.37 -4.02 -3.92
N ILE A 71 -2.26 -3.64 -2.99
CA ILE A 71 -2.36 -2.27 -2.47
C ILE A 71 -1.02 -1.85 -1.86
N ILE A 72 -0.42 -2.70 -1.03
CA ILE A 72 0.89 -2.42 -0.40
C ILE A 72 1.95 -2.20 -1.48
N ASN A 73 2.08 -3.11 -2.43
CA ASN A 73 3.14 -3.05 -3.43
C ASN A 73 2.98 -1.87 -4.38
N TYR A 74 1.75 -1.61 -4.86
CA TYR A 74 1.52 -0.44 -5.71
C TYR A 74 1.74 0.88 -4.96
N SER A 75 1.37 0.94 -3.69
CA SER A 75 1.61 2.15 -2.87
C SER A 75 3.11 2.38 -2.66
N ILE A 76 3.89 1.33 -2.46
CA ILE A 76 5.35 1.44 -2.36
C ILE A 76 5.94 1.90 -3.69
N MET A 77 5.47 1.35 -4.82
CA MET A 77 5.88 1.80 -6.15
C MET A 77 5.57 3.29 -6.33
N ALA A 78 4.40 3.74 -5.87
CA ALA A 78 4.03 5.16 -5.92
C ALA A 78 4.98 6.03 -5.12
N LEU A 79 5.39 5.60 -3.93
CA LEU A 79 6.38 6.32 -3.13
C LEU A 79 7.73 6.42 -3.84
N ILE A 80 8.15 5.36 -4.54
CA ILE A 80 9.38 5.36 -5.34
C ILE A 80 9.24 6.35 -6.51
N GLN A 81 8.10 6.34 -7.20
CA GLN A 81 7.84 7.25 -8.32
C GLN A 81 7.82 8.72 -7.87
N LEU A 82 7.32 9.00 -6.66
CA LEU A 82 7.36 10.35 -6.11
C LEU A 82 8.78 10.89 -5.99
N ASP A 83 9.72 10.03 -5.58
CA ASP A 83 11.11 10.43 -5.42
C ASP A 83 11.88 10.49 -6.74
N LYS A 84 11.71 9.48 -7.59
CA LYS A 84 12.52 9.32 -8.81
C LYS A 84 11.91 9.98 -10.04
N GLY A 85 10.61 10.22 -10.02
CA GLY A 85 9.87 10.64 -11.21
C GLY A 85 9.58 9.47 -12.13
N VAL A 86 8.76 9.71 -13.14
CA VAL A 86 8.37 8.70 -14.13
C VAL A 86 9.52 8.52 -15.13
N ALA A 87 9.82 7.27 -15.48
CA ALA A 87 10.84 6.94 -16.47
C ALA A 87 10.21 6.69 -17.84
N ASP A 88 11.01 6.85 -18.89
CA ASP A 88 10.54 6.55 -20.26
C ASP A 88 10.53 5.06 -20.54
N GLN A 89 11.32 4.31 -19.80
CA GLN A 89 11.45 2.86 -19.96
C GLN A 89 11.88 2.24 -18.64
N PRO A 90 11.76 0.90 -18.48
CA PRO A 90 12.30 0.23 -17.29
C PRO A 90 13.78 0.54 -17.12
N ASP A 91 14.17 1.06 -15.96
CA ASP A 91 15.52 1.58 -15.73
C ASP A 91 16.16 1.08 -14.43
N LEU A 92 15.53 0.13 -13.74
CA LEU A 92 16.06 -0.40 -12.50
C LEU A 92 16.38 -1.88 -12.62
N ALA A 93 17.57 -2.27 -12.15
CA ALA A 93 17.90 -3.68 -11.93
C ALA A 93 17.10 -4.22 -10.74
N VAL A 94 16.94 -5.54 -10.64
CA VAL A 94 16.15 -6.18 -9.58
C VAL A 94 16.64 -5.76 -8.20
N ASP A 95 17.95 -5.81 -7.96
CA ASP A 95 18.54 -5.47 -6.65
C ASP A 95 18.33 -4.00 -6.30
N GLU A 96 18.43 -3.08 -7.26
CA GLU A 96 18.15 -1.66 -7.04
C GLU A 96 16.67 -1.43 -6.67
N ALA A 97 15.77 -2.08 -7.39
CA ALA A 97 14.33 -1.96 -7.15
C ALA A 97 13.96 -2.48 -5.76
N VAL A 98 14.57 -3.58 -5.33
CA VAL A 98 14.34 -4.16 -3.99
C VAL A 98 14.90 -3.25 -2.91
N LYS A 99 16.06 -2.64 -3.10
CA LYS A 99 16.63 -1.68 -2.15
C LYS A 99 15.72 -0.47 -1.96
N LEU A 100 15.18 0.07 -3.06
CA LEU A 100 14.24 1.19 -2.99
C LEU A 100 12.95 0.80 -2.24
N TYR A 101 12.47 -0.40 -2.49
CA TYR A 101 11.33 -0.97 -1.77
C TYR A 101 11.61 -0.98 -0.26
N ASP A 102 12.74 -1.51 0.14
CA ASP A 102 13.12 -1.63 1.55
C ASP A 102 13.21 -0.27 2.23
N VAL A 103 13.75 0.74 1.56
CA VAL A 103 13.84 2.11 2.08
C VAL A 103 12.45 2.67 2.36
N LYS A 104 11.51 2.51 1.42
CA LYS A 104 10.14 3.02 1.58
C LYS A 104 9.39 2.27 2.68
N VAL A 105 9.58 0.96 2.78
CA VAL A 105 9.01 0.16 3.87
C VAL A 105 9.50 0.65 5.22
N GLN A 106 10.80 0.90 5.36
CA GLN A 106 11.36 1.32 6.65
C GLN A 106 10.81 2.67 7.10
N ILE A 107 10.68 3.63 6.19
CA ILE A 107 10.10 4.94 6.48
C ILE A 107 8.64 4.77 6.93
N THR A 108 7.89 3.94 6.21
CA THR A 108 6.47 3.69 6.47
C THR A 108 6.27 2.97 7.81
N LYS A 109 7.12 1.99 8.11
CA LYS A 109 7.10 1.28 9.39
C LYS A 109 7.43 2.22 10.55
N ASN A 110 8.41 3.08 10.39
CA ASN A 110 8.75 4.06 11.42
C ASN A 110 7.56 4.98 11.73
N LEU A 111 6.83 5.41 10.71
CA LEU A 111 5.62 6.19 10.90
C LEU A 111 4.57 5.41 11.70
N MET A 112 4.37 4.14 11.37
CA MET A 112 3.44 3.27 12.11
C MET A 112 3.84 3.15 13.58
N GLU A 113 5.11 2.91 13.85
CA GLU A 113 5.60 2.76 15.22
C GLU A 113 5.42 4.04 16.04
N ASN A 114 5.70 5.19 15.44
CA ASN A 114 5.51 6.49 16.10
C ASN A 114 4.02 6.74 16.40
N LYS A 115 3.14 6.44 15.48
CA LYS A 115 1.69 6.59 15.70
C LYS A 115 1.19 5.62 16.78
N ASN A 116 1.65 4.39 16.79
CA ASN A 116 1.28 3.42 17.82
C ASN A 116 1.77 3.84 19.20
N HIS A 117 2.95 4.44 19.28
CA HIS A 117 3.49 4.98 20.54
C HIS A 117 2.58 6.07 21.10
N ASP A 118 2.11 6.98 20.22
CA ASP A 118 1.33 8.14 20.66
C ASP A 118 -0.15 7.82 20.89
N TYR A 119 -0.72 6.94 20.05
CA TYR A 119 -2.18 6.68 20.03
C TYR A 119 -2.56 5.26 20.44
N GLY A 120 -1.58 4.40 20.77
CA GLY A 120 -1.82 3.00 21.04
C GLY A 120 -2.13 2.22 19.78
N GLU A 121 -2.62 0.99 19.95
CA GLU A 121 -2.90 0.07 18.85
C GLU A 121 -4.41 -0.16 18.68
N ALA A 122 -5.16 0.94 18.59
CA ALA A 122 -6.61 0.88 18.44
C ALA A 122 -7.04 0.12 17.17
N TRP A 123 -6.18 0.07 16.15
CA TRP A 123 -6.45 -0.66 14.92
C TRP A 123 -6.70 -2.17 15.16
N ARG A 124 -6.19 -2.72 16.27
CA ARG A 124 -6.41 -4.14 16.57
C ARG A 124 -7.87 -4.47 16.83
N ASP A 125 -8.64 -3.49 17.26
CA ASP A 125 -10.07 -3.65 17.53
C ASP A 125 -10.94 -3.20 16.36
N MET A 126 -10.33 -2.78 15.26
CA MET A 126 -11.07 -2.37 14.07
C MET A 126 -11.49 -3.59 13.24
N ARG A 127 -12.56 -3.41 12.48
CA ARG A 127 -12.98 -4.39 11.47
C ARG A 127 -12.10 -4.24 10.23
N VAL A 128 -11.81 -5.34 9.56
CA VAL A 128 -11.10 -5.30 8.28
C VAL A 128 -11.85 -4.43 7.26
N SER A 129 -13.19 -4.50 7.26
CA SER A 129 -14.02 -3.64 6.40
C SER A 129 -13.82 -2.15 6.65
N SER A 130 -13.61 -1.76 7.91
CA SER A 130 -13.32 -0.36 8.25
C SER A 130 -11.97 0.08 7.71
N LEU A 131 -10.97 -0.79 7.78
CA LEU A 131 -9.65 -0.50 7.19
C LEU A 131 -9.75 -0.34 5.68
N THR A 132 -10.55 -1.17 5.02
CA THR A 132 -10.83 -1.04 3.58
C THR A 132 -11.43 0.34 3.25
N ASP A 133 -12.40 0.78 4.04
CA ASP A 133 -13.04 2.07 3.84
C ASP A 133 -12.05 3.23 4.02
N LEU A 134 -11.17 3.13 5.01
CA LEU A 134 -10.13 4.15 5.21
C LEU A 134 -9.15 4.20 4.05
N ILE A 135 -8.79 3.05 3.48
CA ILE A 135 -7.96 3.00 2.28
C ILE A 135 -8.67 3.71 1.12
N LEU A 136 -9.95 3.41 0.89
CA LEU A 136 -10.74 4.07 -0.15
C LEU A 136 -10.81 5.58 0.06
N GLN A 137 -10.98 6.03 1.30
CA GLN A 137 -10.97 7.46 1.63
C GLN A 137 -9.63 8.10 1.28
N LYS A 138 -8.51 7.44 1.60
CA LYS A 138 -7.18 7.95 1.25
C LYS A 138 -6.98 8.03 -0.27
N ILE A 139 -7.50 7.06 -1.01
CA ILE A 139 -7.45 7.09 -2.48
C ILE A 139 -8.18 8.32 -3.01
N LEU A 140 -9.37 8.62 -2.49
CA LEU A 140 -10.13 9.80 -2.90
C LEU A 140 -9.37 11.09 -2.57
N ARG A 141 -8.69 11.16 -1.45
CA ARG A 141 -7.83 12.28 -1.08
C ARG A 141 -6.67 12.44 -2.07
N VAL A 142 -6.02 11.34 -2.43
CA VAL A 142 -4.91 11.37 -3.41
C VAL A 142 -5.42 11.89 -4.75
N LYS A 143 -6.57 11.40 -5.22
CA LYS A 143 -7.18 11.86 -6.48
C LYS A 143 -7.47 13.36 -6.45
N GLN A 144 -7.99 13.87 -5.34
CA GLN A 144 -8.24 15.30 -5.15
C GLN A 144 -6.94 16.12 -5.21
N ILE A 145 -5.90 15.65 -4.55
CA ILE A 145 -4.59 16.31 -4.56
C ILE A 145 -4.00 16.29 -5.97
N GLU A 146 -4.09 15.16 -6.68
CA GLU A 146 -3.65 15.04 -8.07
C GLU A 146 -4.40 16.01 -8.98
N ASP A 147 -5.74 16.10 -8.83
CA ASP A 147 -6.58 17.01 -9.61
C ASP A 147 -6.23 18.47 -9.31
N ASN A 148 -5.79 18.79 -8.09
CA ASN A 148 -5.33 20.12 -7.70
C ASN A 148 -3.83 20.34 -7.93
N LYS A 149 -3.20 19.52 -8.77
CA LYS A 149 -1.78 19.62 -9.14
C LYS A 149 -0.84 19.57 -7.93
N GLY A 150 -1.20 18.76 -6.93
CA GLY A 150 -0.40 18.54 -5.73
C GLY A 150 -0.59 19.56 -4.62
N LYS A 151 -1.51 20.49 -4.75
CA LYS A 151 -1.72 21.56 -3.76
C LYS A 151 -2.71 21.18 -2.68
N THR A 152 -2.36 21.43 -1.42
CA THR A 152 -3.26 21.27 -0.27
C THR A 152 -3.19 22.53 0.59
N LEU A 153 -4.27 22.78 1.36
CA LEU A 153 -4.32 23.91 2.28
C LEU A 153 -3.90 23.53 3.70
N VAL A 154 -4.40 22.42 4.19
CA VAL A 154 -4.18 21.98 5.57
C VAL A 154 -3.81 20.51 5.68
N SER A 155 -3.96 19.75 4.61
CA SER A 155 -3.76 18.31 4.61
C SER A 155 -2.31 17.93 4.34
N GLU A 156 -1.94 16.76 4.78
CA GLU A 156 -0.68 16.11 4.44
C GLU A 156 -0.60 15.88 2.92
N GLY A 157 0.63 15.74 2.41
CA GLY A 157 0.84 15.51 1.00
C GLY A 157 0.49 14.09 0.55
N ILE A 158 0.72 13.85 -0.72
CA ILE A 158 0.43 12.56 -1.36
C ILE A 158 1.20 11.40 -0.71
N ASP A 159 2.46 11.62 -0.36
CA ASP A 159 3.31 10.60 0.27
C ASP A 159 2.71 10.06 1.58
N ALA A 160 2.24 10.95 2.45
CA ALA A 160 1.61 10.56 3.71
C ALA A 160 0.37 9.70 3.49
N ASN A 161 -0.41 10.01 2.45
CA ASN A 161 -1.60 9.21 2.10
C ASN A 161 -1.22 7.80 1.64
N TYR A 162 -0.19 7.65 0.82
CA TYR A 162 0.30 6.32 0.41
C TYR A 162 0.85 5.54 1.60
N GLN A 163 1.59 6.19 2.49
CA GLN A 163 2.11 5.55 3.71
C GLN A 163 0.96 5.03 4.59
N ASP A 164 -0.08 5.82 4.77
CA ASP A 164 -1.25 5.40 5.54
C ASP A 164 -1.95 4.21 4.88
N MET A 165 -2.09 4.21 3.56
CA MET A 165 -2.70 3.07 2.85
C MET A 165 -1.90 1.79 3.05
N ILE A 166 -0.57 1.87 3.01
CA ILE A 166 0.31 0.72 3.27
C ILE A 166 0.04 0.20 4.68
N ASN A 167 0.03 1.07 5.68
CA ASN A 167 -0.13 0.67 7.08
C ASN A 167 -1.51 0.07 7.32
N TYR A 168 -2.58 0.66 6.77
CA TYR A 168 -3.92 0.10 6.89
C TYR A 168 -4.02 -1.28 6.24
N ALA A 169 -3.39 -1.48 5.09
CA ALA A 169 -3.39 -2.77 4.41
C ALA A 169 -2.60 -3.81 5.19
N VAL A 170 -1.45 -3.44 5.77
CA VAL A 170 -0.68 -4.33 6.65
C VAL A 170 -1.51 -4.71 7.87
N PHE A 171 -2.17 -3.75 8.51
CA PHE A 171 -3.04 -4.03 9.66
C PHE A 171 -4.16 -4.99 9.29
N ALA A 172 -4.79 -4.79 8.14
CA ALA A 172 -5.84 -5.70 7.66
C ALA A 172 -5.30 -7.12 7.53
N LEU A 173 -4.12 -7.29 6.94
CA LEU A 173 -3.52 -8.62 6.77
C LEU A 173 -3.13 -9.25 8.11
N ILE A 174 -2.67 -8.46 9.08
CA ILE A 174 -2.40 -8.96 10.44
C ILE A 174 -3.70 -9.46 11.07
N LEU A 175 -4.78 -8.69 10.99
CA LEU A 175 -6.08 -9.07 11.56
C LEU A 175 -6.67 -10.31 10.88
N MET A 176 -6.46 -10.46 9.57
CA MET A 176 -6.97 -11.62 8.82
C MET A 176 -6.26 -12.93 9.16
N LYS A 177 -5.05 -12.87 9.71
CA LYS A 177 -4.29 -14.06 10.11
C LYS A 177 -4.79 -14.69 11.41
N LYS A 178 -5.63 -14.03 12.13
CA LYS A 178 -6.15 -14.52 13.43
C LYS A 178 -7.36 -15.43 13.27
#